data_73b34f3c9ea86e900bf3c49340629f24
#
_entry.id   73b34f3c9ea86e900bf3c49340629f24
#
_cell.length_a   1.000
_cell.length_b   1.000
_cell.length_c   1.000
_cell.angle_alpha   90.00
_cell.angle_beta   90.00
_cell.angle_gamma   90.00
#
_symmetry.space_group_name_H-M   'P 1'
#
loop_
_entity.id
_entity.type
_entity.pdbx_description
1 polymer ?
#
loop_
_entity_poly.entity_id
_entity_poly.type
_entity_poly.pdbx_seq_one_letter_code
_entity_poly.pdbx_strand_id
1 'polypeptide(L)' 'DVTLIFCFEKAGVLADENDDNSVIEHIDEEEFKRLVDNGTIQGGMIPKIENSLSAVRAGVKRVIITKADAMDGNHGTCIE' A
#
# COMPACT_ATOMS: atom_id res chain seq x y z
N ASP A 1 2.90 16.82 10.24
CA ASP A 1 2.48 16.01 9.09
C ASP A 1 3.62 15.13 8.61
N VAL A 2 3.49 13.83 8.84
CA VAL A 2 4.51 12.85 8.47
C VAL A 2 3.96 11.95 7.37
N THR A 3 4.74 11.79 6.31
CA THR A 3 4.46 10.84 5.25
C THR A 3 5.60 9.82 5.22
N LEU A 4 5.26 8.54 5.36
CA LEU A 4 6.24 7.48 5.24
C LEU A 4 6.19 6.91 3.83
N ILE A 5 7.35 6.57 3.30
CA ILE A 5 7.46 5.94 1.98
C ILE A 5 8.15 4.59 2.18
N PHE A 6 7.45 3.52 1.85
CA PHE A 6 8.01 2.17 1.89
C PHE A 6 8.42 1.76 0.47
N CYS A 7 9.69 1.43 0.31
CA CYS A 7 10.20 0.91 -0.95
C CYS A 7 9.86 -0.56 -1.09
N PHE A 8 9.46 -0.96 -2.28
CA PHE A 8 8.93 -2.28 -2.55
C PHE A 8 9.42 -2.78 -3.90
N GLU A 9 9.27 -4.06 -4.18
CA GLU A 9 9.65 -4.65 -5.47
C GLU A 9 8.68 -4.26 -6.59
N LYS A 10 7.44 -4.01 -6.24
CA LYS A 10 6.39 -3.62 -7.17
C LYS A 10 6.11 -2.13 -7.05
N ALA A 11 5.44 -1.57 -8.03
CA ALA A 11 5.10 -0.14 -8.06
C ALA A 11 4.10 0.26 -6.97
N GLY A 12 3.52 -0.69 -6.27
CA GLY A 12 2.56 -0.47 -5.21
C GLY A 12 1.80 -1.75 -4.94
N VAL A 13 0.64 -1.64 -4.31
CA VAL A 13 -0.24 -2.79 -4.10
C VAL A 13 -1.00 -3.04 -5.40
N LEU A 14 -0.87 -4.25 -5.95
CA LEU A 14 -1.49 -4.60 -7.22
C LEU A 14 -2.84 -5.29 -7.01
N ALA A 15 -3.83 -4.87 -7.80
CA ALA A 15 -5.12 -5.56 -7.82
C ALA A 15 -4.98 -6.97 -8.43
N ASP A 16 -4.03 -7.12 -9.35
CA ASP A 16 -3.66 -8.40 -9.93
C ASP A 16 -2.14 -8.50 -9.90
N GLU A 17 -1.59 -9.45 -9.15
CA GLU A 17 -0.15 -9.59 -9.00
C GLU A 17 0.59 -9.88 -10.31
N ASN A 18 -0.13 -10.33 -11.32
CA ASN A 18 0.43 -10.60 -12.64
C ASN A 18 0.35 -9.39 -13.59
N ASP A 19 -0.25 -8.29 -13.13
CA ASP A 19 -0.42 -7.09 -13.94
C ASP A 19 0.19 -5.89 -13.20
N ASP A 20 1.38 -5.50 -13.61
CA ASP A 20 2.10 -4.39 -12.98
C ASP A 20 1.41 -3.04 -13.17
N ASN A 21 0.45 -2.96 -14.06
CA ASN A 21 -0.32 -1.73 -14.29
C ASN A 21 -1.59 -1.66 -13.41
N SER A 22 -1.84 -2.67 -12.60
CA SER A 22 -3.04 -2.73 -11.77
C SER A 22 -2.83 -2.16 -10.37
N VAL A 23 -1.97 -1.15 -10.23
CA VAL A 23 -1.67 -0.52 -8.94
C VAL A 23 -2.94 0.07 -8.34
N ILE A 24 -3.22 -0.26 -7.09
CA ILE A 24 -4.32 0.34 -6.34
C ILE A 24 -3.83 1.66 -5.78
N GLU A 25 -4.46 2.76 -6.15
CA GLU A 25 -3.97 4.10 -5.80
C GLU A 25 -4.18 4.45 -4.33
N HIS A 26 -5.26 3.95 -3.72
CA HIS A 26 -5.61 4.31 -2.35
C HIS A 26 -6.19 3.11 -1.62
N ILE A 27 -5.74 2.90 -0.38
CA ILE A 27 -6.26 1.86 0.50
C ILE A 27 -6.51 2.47 1.88
N ASP A 28 -7.74 2.37 2.37
CA ASP A 28 -8.07 2.64 3.76
C ASP A 28 -8.31 1.32 4.50
N GLU A 29 -8.72 1.41 5.76
CA GLU A 29 -8.91 0.23 6.59
C GLU A 29 -10.02 -0.68 6.05
N GLU A 30 -11.12 -0.10 5.59
CA GLU A 30 -12.23 -0.88 5.03
C GLU A 30 -11.82 -1.56 3.72
N GLU A 31 -11.12 -0.82 2.87
CA GLU A 31 -10.62 -1.33 1.61
C GLU A 31 -9.64 -2.48 1.84
N PHE A 32 -8.78 -2.35 2.83
CA PHE A 32 -7.83 -3.40 3.19
C PHE A 32 -8.56 -4.69 3.57
N LYS A 33 -9.57 -4.59 4.42
CA LYS A 33 -10.34 -5.77 4.85
C LYS A 33 -11.00 -6.46 3.65
N ARG A 34 -11.58 -5.67 2.77
CA ARG A 34 -12.22 -6.21 1.57
C ARG A 34 -11.22 -6.91 0.65
N LEU A 35 -10.05 -6.30 0.46
CA LEU A 35 -9.02 -6.86 -0.42
C LEU A 35 -8.42 -8.14 0.16
N VAL A 36 -8.32 -8.25 1.46
CA VAL A 36 -7.89 -9.50 2.11
C VAL A 36 -8.95 -10.58 1.96
N ASP A 37 -10.22 -10.22 2.17
CA ASP A 37 -11.32 -11.16 2.09
C ASP A 37 -11.50 -11.75 0.70
N ASN A 38 -11.27 -10.96 -0.34
CA ASN A 38 -11.43 -11.43 -1.72
C ASN A 38 -10.14 -12.03 -2.30
N GLY A 39 -9.07 -12.07 -1.51
CA GLY A 39 -7.80 -12.68 -1.91
C GLY A 39 -6.90 -11.80 -2.75
N THR A 40 -7.24 -10.54 -2.97
CA THR A 40 -6.40 -9.61 -3.72
C THR A 40 -5.09 -9.34 -2.99
N ILE A 41 -5.17 -9.14 -1.67
CA ILE A 41 -4.01 -8.98 -0.80
C ILE A 41 -3.81 -10.28 -0.04
N GLN A 42 -2.63 -10.88 -0.16
CA GLN A 42 -2.34 -12.13 0.53
C GLN A 42 -0.84 -12.28 0.78
N GLY A 43 -0.49 -13.27 1.57
CA GLY A 43 0.90 -13.57 1.88
C GLY A 43 1.61 -12.45 2.61
N GLY A 44 2.84 -12.16 2.21
CA GLY A 44 3.68 -11.14 2.86
C GLY A 44 3.18 -9.71 2.73
N MET A 45 2.22 -9.45 1.84
CA MET A 45 1.67 -8.12 1.67
C MET A 45 0.75 -7.73 2.83
N ILE A 46 0.09 -8.70 3.46
CA ILE A 46 -0.84 -8.44 4.57
C ILE A 46 -0.15 -7.70 5.71
N PRO A 47 0.97 -8.20 6.28
CA PRO A 47 1.62 -7.48 7.37
C PRO A 47 2.16 -6.12 6.97
N LYS A 48 2.59 -5.94 5.72
CA LYS A 48 3.07 -4.63 5.26
C LYS A 48 1.97 -3.58 5.31
N ILE A 49 0.79 -3.91 4.82
CA ILE A 49 -0.33 -2.97 4.82
C ILE A 49 -0.87 -2.78 6.24
N GLU A 50 -0.91 -3.84 7.05
CA GLU A 50 -1.30 -3.72 8.46
C GLU A 50 -0.39 -2.76 9.21
N ASN A 51 0.93 -2.87 9.02
CA ASN A 51 1.89 -1.97 9.64
C ASN A 51 1.69 -0.54 9.16
N SER A 52 1.39 -0.36 7.87
CA SER A 52 1.12 0.96 7.31
C SER A 52 -0.12 1.59 7.94
N LEU A 53 -1.19 0.82 8.09
CA LEU A 53 -2.42 1.30 8.74
C LEU A 53 -2.19 1.61 10.21
N SER A 54 -1.38 0.81 10.91
CA SER A 54 -1.01 1.08 12.30
C SER A 54 -0.25 2.39 12.42
N ALA A 55 0.65 2.68 11.50
CA ALA A 55 1.38 3.94 11.49
C ALA A 55 0.43 5.13 11.31
N VAL A 56 -0.54 5.00 10.40
CA VAL A 56 -1.53 6.05 10.19
C VAL A 56 -2.35 6.29 11.45
N ARG A 57 -2.77 5.22 12.15
CA ARG A 57 -3.50 5.33 13.41
C ARG A 57 -2.66 6.00 14.50
N ALA A 58 -1.34 5.82 14.44
CA ALA A 58 -0.43 6.39 15.43
C ALA A 58 -0.09 7.85 15.17
N GLY A 59 -0.60 8.44 14.10
CA GLY A 59 -0.42 9.86 13.82
C GLY A 59 0.30 10.19 12.52
N VAL A 60 0.76 9.19 11.78
CA VAL A 60 1.34 9.41 10.46
C VAL A 60 0.22 9.80 9.51
N LYS A 61 0.43 10.85 8.72
CA LYS A 61 -0.59 11.35 7.81
C LYS A 61 -0.95 10.33 6.75
N ARG A 62 0.05 9.70 6.16
CA ARG A 62 -0.14 8.68 5.13
C ARG A 62 1.11 7.83 4.99
N VAL A 63 0.94 6.67 4.39
CA VAL A 63 2.06 5.81 4.00
C VAL A 63 1.95 5.53 2.51
N ILE A 64 3.05 5.69 1.79
CA ILE A 64 3.09 5.41 0.36
C ILE A 64 3.93 4.17 0.14
N ILE A 65 3.36 3.18 -0.53
CA ILE A 65 4.06 1.96 -0.92
C ILE A 65 4.37 2.07 -2.40
N THR A 66 5.64 2.10 -2.73
CA THR A 66 6.07 2.33 -4.11
C THR A 66 7.34 1.54 -4.41
N LYS A 67 7.75 1.55 -5.66
CA LYS A 67 9.00 0.95 -6.09
C LYS A 67 10.15 1.93 -5.83
N ALA A 68 11.33 1.39 -5.48
CA ALA A 68 12.46 2.22 -5.07
C ALA A 68 12.89 3.25 -6.12
N ASP A 69 12.76 2.92 -7.40
CA ASP A 69 13.14 3.83 -8.49
C ASP A 69 12.03 4.80 -8.90
N ALA A 70 10.88 4.75 -8.23
CA ALA A 70 9.74 5.63 -8.49
C ALA A 70 9.35 6.43 -7.25
N MET A 71 10.31 6.79 -6.42
CA MET A 71 10.09 7.44 -5.11
C MET A 71 9.85 8.94 -5.24
N ASP A 72 8.95 9.34 -6.11
CA ASP A 72 8.60 10.75 -6.28
C ASP A 72 7.38 11.16 -5.46
N GLY A 73 6.75 10.22 -4.78
CA GLY A 73 5.56 10.47 -3.99
C GLY A 73 4.27 10.54 -4.80
N ASN A 74 4.38 10.43 -6.12
CA ASN A 74 3.22 10.52 -7.01
C ASN A 74 2.77 9.17 -7.56
N HIS A 75 3.60 8.15 -7.38
CA HIS A 75 3.31 6.80 -7.86
C HIS A 75 3.28 5.84 -6.69
N GLY A 76 2.48 4.79 -6.81
CA GLY A 76 2.37 3.77 -5.79
C GLY A 76 1.00 3.79 -5.11
N THR A 77 0.91 3.08 -3.99
CA THR A 77 -0.33 2.98 -3.23
C THR A 77 -0.26 3.87 -2.00
N CYS A 78 -1.25 4.71 -1.83
CA CYS A 78 -1.38 5.58 -0.68
C CYS A 78 -2.26 4.90 0.37
N ILE A 79 -1.73 4.72 1.58
CA ILE A 79 -2.44 4.15 2.71
C ILE A 79 -2.82 5.29 3.65
N GLU A 80 -4.08 5.51 3.83
CA GLU A 80 -4.59 6.51 4.78
C GLU A 80 -6.06 6.20 5.18
#